data_e7a7f80fb42e1f847055f2005f3fc511
#
_entry.id   e7a7f80fb42e1f847055f2005f3fc511
#
_cell.length_a   1.000
_cell.length_b   1.000
_cell.length_c   1.000
_cell.angle_alpha   90.00
_cell.angle_beta   90.00
_cell.angle_gamma   90.00
#
_symmetry.space_group_name_H-M   'P 1'
#
loop_
_entity.id
_entity.type
_entity.pdbx_description
1 polymer ?
#
loop_
_entity_poly.entity_id
_entity_poly.type
_entity_poly.pdbx_seq_one_letter_code
_entity_poly.pdbx_strand_id
1 'polypeptide(L)' 'MWKVRESKKIGTVTFWEVYKVFPGGDTIFRGKWTDFKEAQRLADNLNRREAERERI' A
#
# COMPACT_ATOMS: atom_id res chain seq x y z
N MET A 1 -6.72 -1.15 -6.63
CA MET A 1 -5.27 -0.99 -6.77
C MET A 1 -4.65 -0.53 -5.45
N TRP A 2 -3.57 -1.19 -5.05
CA TRP A 2 -2.88 -0.83 -3.82
C TRP A 2 -1.98 0.37 -4.04
N LYS A 3 -1.98 1.28 -3.07
CA LYS A 3 -1.22 2.53 -3.13
C LYS A 3 -0.39 2.70 -1.86
N VAL A 4 0.58 3.59 -1.93
CA VAL A 4 1.42 3.95 -0.78
C VAL A 4 1.24 5.43 -0.49
N ARG A 5 1.13 5.76 0.80
CA ARG A 5 1.08 7.16 1.23
C ARG A 5 1.84 7.34 2.53
N GLU A 6 2.23 8.58 2.80
CA GLU A 6 2.81 8.95 4.08
C GLU A 6 1.73 8.88 5.15
N SER A 7 1.96 8.09 6.20
CA SER A 7 1.03 7.95 7.31
C SER A 7 1.28 9.04 8.35
N LYS A 8 2.49 9.05 8.91
CA LYS A 8 2.88 10.06 9.89
C LYS A 8 4.40 10.19 9.91
N LYS A 9 4.88 11.26 10.54
CA LYS A 9 6.30 11.51 10.69
C LYS A 9 6.60 11.76 12.18
N ILE A 10 7.55 11.01 12.70
CA ILE A 10 8.01 11.17 14.08
C ILE A 10 9.51 11.48 14.04
N GLY A 11 9.88 12.71 14.42
CA GLY A 11 11.26 13.15 14.30
C GLY A 11 11.72 13.12 12.85
N THR A 12 12.77 12.36 12.57
CA THR A 12 13.31 12.20 11.21
C THR A 12 12.77 10.95 10.51
N VAL A 13 11.93 10.17 11.20
CA VAL A 13 11.39 8.92 10.66
C VAL A 13 10.01 9.14 10.07
N THR A 14 9.84 8.76 8.81
CA THR A 14 8.56 8.80 8.12
C THR A 14 7.99 7.40 8.04
N PHE A 15 6.72 7.26 8.42
CA PHE A 15 5.99 6.00 8.30
C PHE A 15 5.15 6.03 7.02
N TRP A 16 5.25 4.97 6.24
CA TRP A 16 4.52 4.81 4.98
C TRP A 16 3.51 3.69 5.14
N GLU A 17 2.30 3.88 4.63
CA GLU A 17 1.29 2.83 4.71
C GLU A 17 0.83 2.41 3.31
N VAL A 18 0.56 1.11 3.19
CA VAL A 18 0.02 0.52 1.96
C VAL A 18 -1.48 0.33 2.17
N TYR A 19 -2.26 0.87 1.26
CA TYR A 19 -3.72 0.87 1.38
C TYR A 19 -4.39 0.63 0.03
N LYS A 20 -5.67 0.25 0.11
CA LYS A 20 -6.52 0.07 -1.06
C LYS A 20 -7.89 0.67 -0.76
N VAL A 21 -8.44 1.41 -1.74
CA VAL A 21 -9.78 1.99 -1.65
C VAL A 21 -10.70 1.21 -2.56
N PHE A 22 -11.83 0.73 -2.02
CA PHE A 22 -12.86 0.04 -2.79
C PHE A 22 -13.85 1.05 -3.38
N PRO A 23 -14.60 0.65 -4.43
CA PRO A 23 -15.57 1.56 -5.09
C PRO A 23 -16.59 2.17 -4.14
N GLY A 24 -16.94 1.49 -3.04
CA GLY A 24 -17.88 2.01 -2.05
C GLY A 24 -17.27 3.01 -1.07
N GLY A 25 -16.00 3.34 -1.20
CA GLY A 25 -15.30 4.27 -0.31
C GLY A 25 -14.58 3.62 0.86
N ASP A 26 -14.75 2.31 1.06
CA ASP A 26 -14.06 1.59 2.13
C ASP A 26 -12.56 1.52 1.84
N THR A 27 -11.76 1.68 2.90
CA THR A 27 -10.30 1.62 2.80
C THR A 27 -9.77 0.50 3.67
N ILE A 28 -8.87 -0.31 3.10
CA ILE A 28 -8.17 -1.36 3.82
C ILE A 28 -6.69 -1.02 3.87
N PHE A 29 -6.10 -1.12 5.06
CA PHE A 29 -4.68 -0.88 5.28
C PHE A 29 -3.96 -2.22 5.45
N ARG A 30 -2.84 -2.39 4.73
CA ARG A 30 -2.05 -3.61 4.82
C ARG A 30 -1.02 -3.55 5.95
N GLY A 31 -0.53 -2.36 6.25
CA GLY A 31 0.46 -2.15 7.30
C GLY A 31 1.23 -0.86 7.10
N LYS A 32 2.22 -0.65 7.97
CA LYS A 32 3.08 0.53 7.95
C LYS A 32 4.55 0.11 7.88
N TRP A 33 5.34 0.88 7.15
CA TRP A 33 6.77 0.65 6.99
C TRP A 33 7.52 1.94 7.15
N THR A 34 8.76 1.86 7.59
CA THR A 34 9.64 3.03 7.71
C THR A 34 10.46 3.24 6.42
N ASP A 35 10.49 2.27 5.54
CA ASP A 35 11.18 2.33 4.26
C ASP A 35 10.18 2.41 3.11
N PHE A 36 10.18 3.54 2.41
CA PHE A 36 9.28 3.76 1.26
C PHE A 36 9.45 2.68 0.18
N LYS A 37 10.68 2.26 -0.08
CA LYS A 37 10.95 1.26 -1.12
C LYS A 37 10.31 -0.08 -0.79
N GLU A 38 10.34 -0.48 0.48
CA GLU A 38 9.69 -1.71 0.92
C GLU A 38 8.17 -1.62 0.78
N ALA A 39 7.59 -0.50 1.19
CA ALA A 39 6.15 -0.27 1.06
C ALA A 39 5.73 -0.30 -0.41
N GLN A 40 6.48 0.36 -1.27
CA GLN A 40 6.20 0.39 -2.70
C GLN A 40 6.32 -1.01 -3.33
N ARG A 41 7.33 -1.77 -2.94
CA ARG A 41 7.51 -3.14 -3.42
C ARG A 41 6.32 -4.03 -3.05
N LEU A 42 5.84 -3.90 -1.81
CA LEU A 42 4.67 -4.65 -1.39
C LEU A 42 3.44 -4.28 -2.21
N ALA A 43 3.19 -2.98 -2.39
CA ALA A 43 2.06 -2.51 -3.19
C ALA A 43 2.13 -3.05 -4.62
N ASP A 44 3.32 -3.00 -5.23
CA ASP A 44 3.52 -3.53 -6.59
C ASP A 44 3.26 -5.03 -6.66
N ASN A 45 3.72 -5.80 -5.68
CA ASN A 45 3.48 -7.24 -5.64
C ASN A 45 2.00 -7.57 -5.47
N LEU A 46 1.29 -6.82 -4.61
CA LEU A 46 -0.15 -7.02 -4.41
C LEU A 46 -0.92 -6.69 -5.70
N ASN A 47 -0.55 -5.61 -6.37
CA ASN A 47 -1.18 -5.23 -7.63
C ASN A 47 -0.95 -6.28 -8.71
N ARG A 48 0.26 -6.84 -8.77
CA ARG A 48 0.58 -7.91 -9.73
C ARG A 48 -0.28 -9.14 -9.47
N ARG A 49 -0.45 -9.55 -8.21
CA ARG A 49 -1.27 -10.70 -7.86
C ARG A 49 -2.73 -10.48 -8.23
N GLU A 50 -3.27 -9.29 -8.01
CA GLU A 50 -4.64 -8.97 -8.39
C GLU A 50 -4.83 -9.02 -9.89
N ALA A 51 -3.88 -8.48 -10.66
CA ALA A 51 -3.93 -8.51 -12.12
C ALA A 51 -3.91 -9.94 -12.64
N GLU A 52 -3.12 -10.82 -12.03
CA GLU A 52 -3.07 -12.25 -12.41
C GLU A 52 -4.39 -12.95 -12.11
N ARG A 53 -5.05 -12.63 -10.98
CA ARG A 53 -6.34 -13.20 -10.64
C ARG A 53 -7.44 -12.79 -11.62
N GLU A 54 -7.38 -11.55 -12.08
CA GLU A 54 -8.39 -11.00 -12.99
C GLU A 54 -8.27 -11.53 -14.42
N ARG A 55 -7.19 -12.22 -14.73
CA ARG A 55 -6.95 -12.78 -16.06
C ARG A 55 -7.66 -14.11 -16.32
N ILE A 56 -8.28 -14.69 -15.33
CA ILE A 56 -8.92 -15.99 -15.46
C ILE A 56 -10.25 -15.88 -16.19
#